data_93f9888bb81465acad3b41dffc021f7a
#
_entry.id   93f9888bb81465acad3b41dffc021f7a
#
_cell.length_a   1.000
_cell.length_b   1.000
_cell.length_c   1.000
_cell.angle_alpha   90.00
_cell.angle_beta   90.00
_cell.angle_gamma   90.00
#
_symmetry.space_group_name_H-M   'P 1'
#
loop_
_entity.id
_entity.type
_entity.pdbx_description
1 polymer ?
#
loop_
_entity_poly.entity_id
_entity_poly.type
_entity_poly.pdbx_seq_one_letter_code
_entity_poly.pdbx_strand_id
1 'polypeptide(L)'
;STWATGAVSAPTSLTYALSITPSLSDGISRKVTMTGNLTLNAITNATDGSLWKCRFTASGADRTITLGANIQTPKGTTFSGIVSSGFTRLFEMNYNGTKWWLVRNQEFAA
;
A
#
# COMPACT_ATOMS: atom_id res chain seq x y z
N SER A 1 5.31 20.75 18.06
CA SER A 1 4.10 20.01 18.15
C SER A 1 4.34 18.53 18.20
N THR A 2 3.70 17.92 19.13
CA THR A 2 3.80 16.48 19.27
C THR A 2 3.29 15.73 18.07
N TRP A 3 2.27 16.21 17.42
CA TRP A 3 1.77 15.49 16.25
C TRP A 3 2.81 15.49 15.14
N ALA A 4 3.58 16.55 15.00
CA ALA A 4 4.63 16.59 13.99
C ALA A 4 5.74 15.58 14.30
N THR A 5 6.07 15.43 15.57
CA THR A 5 7.10 14.47 15.96
C THR A 5 6.58 13.07 16.12
N GLY A 6 5.36 12.90 16.63
CA GLY A 6 4.81 11.58 16.90
C GLY A 6 4.10 10.96 15.73
N ALA A 7 3.60 11.77 14.78
CA ALA A 7 2.80 11.27 13.69
C ALA A 7 3.62 10.86 12.46
N VAL A 8 4.85 11.31 12.36
CA VAL A 8 5.68 11.04 11.19
C VAL A 8 6.73 10.01 11.54
N SER A 9 6.61 8.86 10.92
CA SER A 9 7.61 7.80 10.98
C SER A 9 8.14 7.58 9.58
N ALA A 10 9.44 7.38 9.46
CA ALA A 10 10.02 6.97 8.20
C ALA A 10 9.40 5.63 7.79
N PRO A 11 9.04 5.45 6.51
CA PRO A 11 8.50 4.16 6.08
C PRO A 11 9.56 3.08 6.20
N THR A 12 9.12 1.89 6.63
CA THR A 12 9.98 0.72 6.69
C THR A 12 9.90 -0.04 5.37
N SER A 13 11.00 -0.67 4.99
CA SER A 13 11.05 -1.42 3.75
C SER A 13 10.22 -2.69 3.84
N LEU A 14 9.47 -2.96 2.77
CA LEU A 14 8.72 -4.19 2.58
C LEU A 14 9.43 -4.97 1.49
N THR A 15 9.79 -6.21 1.78
CA THR A 15 10.51 -7.04 0.82
C THR A 15 9.61 -7.39 -0.35
N TYR A 16 10.08 -7.16 -1.58
CA TYR A 16 9.33 -7.54 -2.77
C TYR A 16 9.16 -9.05 -2.86
N ALA A 17 7.96 -9.47 -3.24
CA ALA A 17 7.63 -10.85 -3.64
C ALA A 17 6.44 -10.80 -4.59
N LEU A 18 6.18 -11.88 -5.31
CA LEU A 18 5.03 -11.97 -6.21
C LEU A 18 3.70 -11.81 -5.48
N SER A 19 3.65 -12.19 -4.22
CA SER A 19 2.49 -12.04 -3.36
C SER A 19 2.99 -11.62 -1.98
N ILE A 20 2.46 -10.53 -1.45
CA ILE A 20 2.88 -10.01 -0.16
C ILE A 20 1.68 -9.85 0.77
N THR A 21 1.90 -10.19 2.06
CA THR A 21 0.90 -10.05 3.11
C THR A 21 1.55 -9.27 4.25
N PRO A 22 1.48 -7.92 4.21
CA PRO A 22 2.10 -7.12 5.25
C PRO A 22 1.42 -7.32 6.60
N SER A 23 2.16 -7.03 7.67
CA SER A 23 1.61 -7.04 9.03
C SER A 23 1.70 -5.63 9.61
N LEU A 24 0.63 -5.20 10.28
CA LEU A 24 0.66 -3.90 10.99
C LEU A 24 1.70 -3.86 12.10
N SER A 25 2.07 -5.03 12.65
CA SER A 25 3.12 -5.09 13.68
C SER A 25 4.48 -4.65 13.15
N ASP A 26 4.69 -4.68 11.84
CA ASP A 26 5.93 -4.25 11.21
C ASP A 26 5.92 -2.77 10.83
N GLY A 27 4.84 -2.08 11.11
CA GLY A 27 4.68 -0.65 10.84
C GLY A 27 3.50 -0.36 9.93
N ILE A 28 2.93 0.83 10.10
CA ILE A 28 1.78 1.28 9.31
C ILE A 28 2.19 2.05 8.06
N SER A 29 3.47 2.40 7.94
CA SER A 29 4.00 3.13 6.80
C SER A 29 5.11 2.30 6.18
N ARG A 30 4.91 1.86 4.95
CA ARG A 30 5.84 0.94 4.28
C ARG A 30 6.26 1.50 2.91
N LYS A 31 7.30 0.91 2.37
CA LYS A 31 7.74 1.16 0.99
C LYS A 31 8.29 -0.11 0.39
N VAL A 32 8.08 -0.31 -0.89
CA VAL A 32 8.58 -1.46 -1.62
C VAL A 32 9.08 -1.04 -3.00
N THR A 33 10.19 -1.62 -3.41
CA THR A 33 10.70 -1.47 -4.78
C THR A 33 10.24 -2.70 -5.57
N MET A 34 9.42 -2.45 -6.59
CA MET A 34 8.83 -3.52 -7.39
C MET A 34 9.75 -3.87 -8.55
N THR A 35 10.43 -4.98 -8.44
CA THR A 35 11.22 -5.55 -9.53
C THR A 35 10.40 -6.51 -10.39
N GLY A 36 9.12 -6.64 -10.13
CA GLY A 36 8.15 -7.42 -10.86
C GLY A 36 6.74 -7.02 -10.44
N ASN A 37 5.74 -7.66 -11.03
CA ASN A 37 4.35 -7.49 -10.61
C ASN A 37 4.13 -8.14 -9.24
N LEU A 38 3.12 -7.69 -8.52
CA LEU A 38 2.81 -8.29 -7.23
C LEU A 38 1.31 -8.28 -6.95
N THR A 39 0.89 -9.18 -6.08
CA THR A 39 -0.44 -9.18 -5.47
C THR A 39 -0.29 -8.72 -4.04
N LEU A 40 -1.06 -7.70 -3.67
CA LEU A 40 -1.12 -7.19 -2.30
C LEU A 40 -2.29 -7.85 -1.59
N ASN A 41 -2.01 -8.63 -0.57
CA ASN A 41 -3.05 -9.26 0.25
C ASN A 41 -3.41 -8.35 1.43
N ALA A 42 -4.57 -8.60 2.03
CA ALA A 42 -5.03 -7.83 3.18
C ALA A 42 -3.99 -7.84 4.30
N ILE A 43 -3.74 -6.65 4.85
CA ILE A 43 -2.74 -6.46 5.91
C ILE A 43 -3.25 -7.12 7.18
N THR A 44 -2.39 -7.90 7.84
CA THR A 44 -2.73 -8.65 9.05
C THR A 44 -2.56 -7.83 10.32
N ASN A 45 -3.09 -8.35 11.42
CA ASN A 45 -3.00 -7.75 12.76
C ASN A 45 -3.70 -6.39 12.85
N ALA A 46 -4.78 -6.23 12.09
CA ALA A 46 -5.56 -5.00 12.06
C ALA A 46 -6.75 -5.10 13.00
N THR A 47 -7.15 -3.95 13.55
CA THR A 47 -8.41 -3.78 14.25
C THR A 47 -9.21 -2.68 13.56
N ASP A 48 -10.51 -2.61 13.83
CA ASP A 48 -11.36 -1.58 13.24
C ASP A 48 -10.74 -0.19 13.49
N GLY A 49 -10.62 0.59 12.44
CA GLY A 49 -10.01 1.91 12.48
C GLY A 49 -8.51 1.94 12.18
N SER A 50 -7.87 0.78 12.01
CA SER A 50 -6.45 0.74 11.65
C SER A 50 -6.20 1.43 10.33
N LEU A 51 -5.04 2.09 10.22
CA LEU A 51 -4.58 2.75 9.00
C LEU A 51 -3.32 2.07 8.51
N TRP A 52 -3.15 2.06 7.18
CA TRP A 52 -1.94 1.54 6.56
C TRP A 52 -1.67 2.30 5.27
N LYS A 53 -0.41 2.59 5.00
CA LYS A 53 -0.01 3.20 3.74
C LYS A 53 1.28 2.59 3.23
N CYS A 54 1.44 2.60 1.91
CA CYS A 54 2.62 2.04 1.26
C CYS A 54 2.92 2.79 -0.02
N ARG A 55 4.20 3.01 -0.26
CA ARG A 55 4.70 3.52 -1.54
C ARG A 55 5.27 2.37 -2.36
N PHE A 56 4.75 2.21 -3.57
CA PHE A 56 5.20 1.18 -4.51
C PHE A 56 5.94 1.87 -5.63
N THR A 57 7.24 1.61 -5.76
CA THR A 57 8.08 2.20 -6.80
C THR A 57 8.45 1.13 -7.81
N ALA A 58 8.13 1.37 -9.09
CA ALA A 58 8.46 0.43 -10.16
C ALA A 58 9.92 0.60 -10.57
N SER A 59 10.62 -0.51 -10.70
CA SER A 59 12.02 -0.55 -11.11
C SER A 59 12.16 -1.44 -12.34
N GLY A 60 12.84 -0.92 -13.35
CA GLY A 60 13.22 -1.66 -14.55
C GLY A 60 12.16 -1.71 -15.64
N ALA A 61 10.88 -1.59 -15.31
CA ALA A 61 9.77 -1.59 -16.26
C ALA A 61 8.50 -1.14 -15.53
N ASP A 62 7.42 -0.95 -16.28
CA ASP A 62 6.10 -0.76 -15.67
C ASP A 62 5.73 -2.03 -14.90
N ARG A 63 5.15 -1.85 -13.73
CA ARG A 63 4.74 -2.97 -12.87
C ARG A 63 3.26 -2.84 -12.52
N THR A 64 2.64 -3.94 -12.18
CA THR A 64 1.21 -3.97 -11.86
C THR A 64 1.00 -4.54 -10.46
N ILE A 65 0.19 -3.83 -9.66
CA ILE A 65 -0.28 -4.29 -8.36
C ILE A 65 -1.68 -4.86 -8.54
N THR A 66 -1.89 -6.09 -8.08
CA THR A 66 -3.22 -6.70 -8.02
C THR A 66 -3.67 -6.73 -6.57
N LEU A 67 -4.92 -6.38 -6.32
CA LEU A 67 -5.48 -6.43 -4.97
C LEU A 67 -5.98 -7.83 -4.67
N GLY A 68 -5.58 -8.37 -3.52
CA GLY A 68 -6.12 -9.62 -3.00
C GLY A 68 -7.51 -9.43 -2.42
N ALA A 69 -8.07 -10.51 -1.88
CA ALA A 69 -9.38 -10.50 -1.23
C ALA A 69 -9.39 -9.54 -0.03
N ASN A 70 -10.56 -9.02 0.31
CA ASN A 70 -10.78 -8.16 1.47
C ASN A 70 -10.12 -6.78 1.38
N ILE A 71 -9.74 -6.36 0.18
CA ILE A 71 -9.36 -4.98 -0.12
C ILE A 71 -10.38 -4.43 -1.10
N GLN A 72 -11.07 -3.36 -0.73
CA GLN A 72 -12.12 -2.75 -1.54
C GLN A 72 -11.71 -1.37 -2.02
N THR A 73 -12.10 -1.06 -3.25
CA THR A 73 -11.96 0.28 -3.81
C THR A 73 -13.26 1.04 -3.65
N PRO A 74 -13.25 2.39 -3.75
CA PRO A 74 -14.48 3.17 -3.65
C PRO A 74 -15.50 2.74 -4.70
N LYS A 75 -16.77 2.78 -4.30
CA LYS A 75 -17.87 2.42 -5.18
C LYS A 75 -17.86 3.30 -6.42
N GLY A 76 -18.05 2.68 -7.58
CA GLY A 76 -18.12 3.41 -8.84
C GLY A 76 -16.77 3.78 -9.44
N THR A 77 -15.67 3.38 -8.81
CA THR A 77 -14.33 3.62 -9.35
C THR A 77 -13.73 2.35 -9.93
N THR A 78 -12.86 2.51 -10.91
CA THR A 78 -12.09 1.41 -11.48
C THR A 78 -10.71 1.42 -10.84
N PHE A 79 -10.28 0.28 -10.31
CA PHE A 79 -8.95 0.16 -9.73
C PHE A 79 -7.89 0.19 -10.83
N SER A 80 -6.86 0.99 -10.63
CA SER A 80 -5.65 0.95 -11.45
C SER A 80 -4.47 0.67 -10.52
N GLY A 81 -3.79 -0.45 -10.77
CA GLY A 81 -2.59 -0.84 -10.02
C GLY A 81 -1.31 -0.67 -10.82
N ILE A 82 -1.35 0.03 -11.95
CA ILE A 82 -0.17 0.21 -12.79
C ILE A 82 0.75 1.23 -12.15
N VAL A 83 2.03 0.87 -12.02
CA VAL A 83 3.09 1.77 -11.58
C VAL A 83 4.07 1.89 -12.74
N SER A 84 4.14 3.07 -13.34
CA SER A 84 5.06 3.32 -14.45
C SER A 84 6.51 3.23 -13.99
N SER A 85 7.38 2.77 -14.87
CA SER A 85 8.80 2.64 -14.57
C SER A 85 9.38 3.95 -14.02
N GLY A 86 10.00 3.89 -12.85
CA GLY A 86 10.57 5.06 -12.19
C GLY A 86 9.56 5.91 -11.43
N PHE A 87 8.28 5.55 -11.45
CA PHE A 87 7.24 6.29 -10.72
C PHE A 87 6.90 5.55 -9.43
N THR A 88 6.19 6.25 -8.55
CA THR A 88 5.74 5.71 -7.27
C THR A 88 4.24 5.84 -7.16
N ARG A 89 3.57 4.76 -6.76
CA ARG A 89 2.14 4.77 -6.48
C ARG A 89 1.93 4.69 -4.97
N LEU A 90 1.13 5.61 -4.43
CA LEU A 90 0.81 5.66 -3.01
C LEU A 90 -0.55 5.04 -2.77
N PHE A 91 -0.61 4.06 -1.87
CA PHE A 91 -1.85 3.52 -1.33
C PHE A 91 -2.00 3.97 0.11
N GLU A 92 -3.21 4.46 0.46
CA GLU A 92 -3.60 4.69 1.85
C GLU A 92 -4.90 3.96 2.10
N MET A 93 -4.96 3.23 3.19
CA MET A 93 -6.08 2.34 3.49
C MET A 93 -6.57 2.51 4.92
N ASN A 94 -7.86 2.23 5.11
CA ASN A 94 -8.53 2.24 6.39
C ASN A 94 -9.25 0.91 6.57
N TYR A 95 -9.10 0.28 7.75
CA TYR A 95 -9.69 -1.01 8.04
C TYR A 95 -11.01 -0.84 8.79
N ASN A 96 -12.08 -1.49 8.31
CA ASN A 96 -13.41 -1.37 8.91
C ASN A 96 -13.76 -2.53 9.86
N GLY A 97 -12.78 -3.34 10.23
CA GLY A 97 -12.98 -4.51 11.06
C GLY A 97 -13.14 -5.81 10.28
N THR A 98 -13.38 -5.72 8.97
CA THR A 98 -13.55 -6.89 8.10
C THR A 98 -12.76 -6.72 6.81
N LYS A 99 -12.77 -5.54 6.23
CA LYS A 99 -12.13 -5.25 4.95
C LYS A 99 -11.30 -3.99 5.03
N TRP A 100 -10.28 -3.92 4.18
CA TRP A 100 -9.49 -2.72 3.98
C TRP A 100 -10.13 -1.87 2.89
N TRP A 101 -10.35 -0.60 3.15
CA TRP A 101 -10.81 0.37 2.16
C TRP A 101 -9.62 1.13 1.62
N LEU A 102 -9.41 1.05 0.30
CA LEU A 102 -8.38 1.80 -0.39
C LEU A 102 -8.89 3.23 -0.60
N VAL A 103 -8.49 4.15 0.28
CA VAL A 103 -9.00 5.52 0.27
C VAL A 103 -8.16 6.44 -0.59
N ARG A 104 -6.91 6.07 -0.86
CA ARG A 104 -6.05 6.81 -1.79
C ARG A 104 -5.27 5.83 -2.65
N ASN A 105 -5.27 6.09 -3.94
CA ASN A 105 -4.52 5.35 -4.95
C ASN A 105 -4.07 6.35 -6.00
N GLN A 106 -2.82 6.80 -5.91
CA GLN A 106 -2.34 7.86 -6.78
C GLN A 106 -0.89 7.65 -7.15
N GLU A 107 -0.57 7.91 -8.42
CA GLU A 107 0.78 7.79 -8.94
C GLU A 107 1.47 9.15 -8.92
N PHE A 108 2.75 9.16 -8.53
CA PHE A 108 3.58 10.35 -8.47
C PHE A 108 4.89 10.09 -9.19
N ALA A 109 5.49 11.13 -9.73
CA ALA A 109 6.86 11.06 -10.21
C ALA A 109 7.78 10.75 -9.02
N ALA A 110 8.64 9.77 -9.19
CA ALA A 110 9.56 9.37 -8.14
C ALA A 110 10.76 10.30 -8.06
#